data_7b0dd9439157ffc46cf9cd7720d212e8
#
_entry.id   7b0dd9439157ffc46cf9cd7720d212e8
#
_cell.length_a   1.000
_cell.length_b   1.000
_cell.length_c   1.000
_cell.angle_alpha   90.00
_cell.angle_beta   90.00
_cell.angle_gamma   90.00
#
_symmetry.space_group_name_H-M   'P 1'
#
loop_
_entity.id
_entity.type
_entity.pdbx_description
1 polymer ?
#
loop_
_entity_poly.entity_id
_entity_poly.type
_entity_poly.pdbx_seq_one_letter_code
_entity_poly.pdbx_strand_id
1 'polypeptide(L)'
;MNEVLSTKDRVRLLPTAMGRLASTMVGLAAYRLGKRGLETAILPAPEPTSWTSSAEDLGQDILSSAFFEHSVRTWRFGMALAQADGAVLDPELFYVAAMLHDIGLFRPLAGRCFTAAGVAAVRETAPTGTPVRRIEEVQAAIFEHLEIRRPRAKLSCYLQAASLLDVAGTRVTALGPEFVRTACAHRAGFPAACRDVWRAECRRFPQGRAAYARCVGGLLIGTRLNPLPD
;
A
#
# COMPACT_ATOMS: atom_id res chain seq x y z
N MET A 1 10.43 -13.96 -8.40
CA MET A 1 9.98 -13.26 -7.16
C MET A 1 9.46 -14.32 -6.18
N ASN A 2 9.97 -14.34 -4.94
CA ASN A 2 9.60 -15.38 -3.97
C ASN A 2 8.43 -14.90 -3.10
N GLU A 3 7.29 -15.59 -3.18
CA GLU A 3 6.07 -15.29 -2.42
C GLU A 3 6.05 -15.95 -1.03
N VAL A 4 6.80 -17.04 -0.89
CA VAL A 4 6.88 -17.85 0.33
C VAL A 4 8.16 -17.49 1.09
N LEU A 5 8.02 -17.26 2.39
CA LEU A 5 9.16 -17.06 3.28
C LEU A 5 9.54 -18.37 3.96
N SER A 6 10.73 -18.87 3.65
CA SER A 6 11.33 -19.99 4.40
C SER A 6 11.59 -19.60 5.86
N THR A 7 11.76 -20.59 6.73
CA THR A 7 12.14 -20.33 8.14
C THR A 7 13.42 -19.50 8.22
N LYS A 8 14.41 -19.78 7.35
CA LYS A 8 15.66 -19.02 7.27
C LYS A 8 15.40 -17.55 6.89
N ASP A 9 14.53 -17.29 5.92
CA ASP A 9 14.16 -15.92 5.52
C ASP A 9 13.47 -15.19 6.65
N ARG A 10 12.54 -15.85 7.35
CA ARG A 10 11.82 -15.27 8.50
C ARG A 10 12.78 -14.84 9.61
N VAL A 11 13.73 -15.70 9.97
CA VAL A 11 14.76 -15.37 10.98
C VAL A 11 15.64 -14.22 10.50
N ARG A 12 16.10 -14.25 9.25
CA ARG A 12 16.95 -13.18 8.66
C ARG A 12 16.24 -11.82 8.58
N LEU A 13 14.93 -11.81 8.39
CA LEU A 13 14.12 -10.60 8.28
C LEU A 13 13.67 -10.03 9.63
N LEU A 14 13.80 -10.80 10.71
CA LEU A 14 13.32 -10.43 12.05
C LEU A 14 13.87 -9.07 12.53
N PRO A 15 15.18 -8.79 12.47
CA PRO A 15 15.71 -7.50 12.90
C PRO A 15 15.14 -6.33 12.10
N THR A 16 14.97 -6.50 10.79
CA THR A 16 14.39 -5.49 9.91
C THR A 16 12.92 -5.23 10.27
N ALA A 17 12.12 -6.28 10.49
CA ALA A 17 10.72 -6.17 10.87
C ALA A 17 10.55 -5.46 12.22
N MET A 18 11.36 -5.84 13.22
CA MET A 18 11.35 -5.21 14.54
C MET A 18 11.80 -3.75 14.51
N GLY A 19 12.82 -3.42 13.73
CA GLY A 19 13.26 -2.03 13.51
C GLY A 19 12.18 -1.17 12.87
N ARG A 20 11.45 -1.71 11.90
CA ARG A 20 10.31 -1.01 11.27
C ARG A 20 9.16 -0.80 12.26
N LEU A 21 8.83 -1.81 13.04
CA LEU A 21 7.81 -1.67 14.08
C LEU A 21 8.20 -0.58 15.08
N ALA A 22 9.42 -0.62 15.61
CA ALA A 22 9.92 0.39 16.54
C ALA A 22 9.86 1.81 15.93
N SER A 23 10.31 1.97 14.68
CA SER A 23 10.23 3.25 13.96
C SER A 23 8.78 3.73 13.81
N THR A 24 7.86 2.82 13.49
CA THR A 24 6.43 3.16 13.40
C THR A 24 5.91 3.62 14.76
N MET A 25 6.20 2.91 15.85
CA MET A 25 5.75 3.30 17.20
C MET A 25 6.28 4.67 17.62
N VAL A 26 7.57 4.95 17.34
CA VAL A 26 8.17 6.27 17.59
C VAL A 26 7.47 7.35 16.78
N GLY A 27 7.17 7.10 15.50
CA GLY A 27 6.42 8.03 14.63
C GLY A 27 5.02 8.30 15.16
N LEU A 28 4.28 7.28 15.59
CA LEU A 28 2.94 7.40 16.16
C LEU A 28 2.95 8.20 17.48
N ALA A 29 3.93 7.93 18.34
CA ALA A 29 4.12 8.71 19.58
C ALA A 29 4.42 10.18 19.28
N ALA A 30 5.34 10.44 18.34
CA ALA A 30 5.67 11.81 17.94
C ALA A 30 4.46 12.55 17.36
N TYR A 31 3.63 11.87 16.54
CA TYR A 31 2.40 12.45 16.01
C TYR A 31 1.42 12.80 17.12
N ARG A 32 1.23 11.94 18.12
CA ARG A 32 0.38 12.21 19.31
C ARG A 32 0.90 13.39 20.15
N LEU A 33 2.22 13.59 20.18
CA LEU A 33 2.87 14.72 20.83
C LEU A 33 2.87 16.01 19.97
N GLY A 34 2.14 16.03 18.87
CA GLY A 34 1.95 17.23 18.05
C GLY A 34 2.91 17.37 16.87
N LYS A 35 3.83 16.42 16.62
CA LYS A 35 4.69 16.49 15.44
C LYS A 35 3.87 16.32 14.17
N ARG A 36 3.94 17.33 13.29
CA ARG A 36 3.27 17.36 11.99
C ARG A 36 4.27 17.69 10.90
N GLY A 37 4.00 17.21 9.69
CA GLY A 37 4.73 17.55 8.49
C GLY A 37 4.23 18.84 7.86
N LEU A 38 4.75 19.12 6.67
CA LEU A 38 4.31 20.24 5.87
C LEU A 38 2.94 19.97 5.24
N GLU A 39 2.14 21.02 5.12
CA GLU A 39 0.91 20.93 4.32
C GLU A 39 1.28 20.76 2.85
N THR A 40 0.60 19.83 2.23
CA THR A 40 0.69 19.55 0.81
C THR A 40 -0.70 19.64 0.19
N ALA A 41 -0.77 20.10 -1.07
CA ALA A 41 -2.03 20.07 -1.79
C ALA A 41 -2.46 18.61 -2.06
N ILE A 42 -3.76 18.35 -1.98
CA ILE A 42 -4.30 17.11 -2.53
C ILE A 42 -4.28 17.21 -4.04
N LEU A 43 -3.48 16.36 -4.66
CA LEU A 43 -3.49 16.24 -6.11
C LEU A 43 -4.76 15.50 -6.54
N PRO A 44 -5.44 15.98 -7.58
CA PRO A 44 -6.51 15.22 -8.21
C PRO A 44 -5.95 13.93 -8.79
N ALA A 45 -6.83 12.97 -9.12
CA ALA A 45 -6.42 11.82 -9.94
C ALA A 45 -5.73 12.34 -11.22
N PRO A 46 -4.80 11.58 -11.79
CA PRO A 46 -4.15 11.99 -13.05
C PRO A 46 -5.20 12.11 -14.16
N GLU A 47 -4.86 12.88 -15.19
CA GLU A 47 -5.71 12.93 -16.39
C GLU A 47 -6.03 11.51 -16.87
N PRO A 48 -7.31 11.21 -17.15
CA PRO A 48 -7.72 9.87 -17.53
C PRO A 48 -7.00 9.39 -18.80
N THR A 49 -6.36 8.25 -18.68
CA THR A 49 -5.83 7.48 -19.82
C THR A 49 -6.60 6.18 -19.92
N SER A 50 -6.48 5.48 -21.04
CA SER A 50 -7.09 4.15 -21.18
C SER A 50 -6.61 3.18 -20.08
N TRP A 51 -5.36 3.32 -19.63
CA TRP A 51 -4.83 2.45 -18.58
C TRP A 51 -5.36 2.81 -17.17
N THR A 52 -5.35 4.10 -16.83
CA THR A 52 -5.89 4.52 -15.53
C THR A 52 -7.36 4.21 -15.39
N SER A 53 -8.17 4.44 -16.47
CA SER A 53 -9.59 4.12 -16.47
C SER A 53 -9.84 2.61 -16.32
N SER A 54 -9.13 1.76 -17.11
CA SER A 54 -9.29 0.30 -16.98
C SER A 54 -8.86 -0.22 -15.60
N ALA A 55 -7.82 0.37 -14.99
CA ALA A 55 -7.38 -0.02 -13.65
C ALA A 55 -8.39 0.41 -12.56
N GLU A 56 -8.99 1.59 -12.73
CA GLU A 56 -10.03 2.10 -11.83
C GLU A 56 -11.31 1.27 -11.93
N ASP A 57 -11.78 1.00 -13.14
CA ASP A 57 -12.96 0.16 -13.40
C ASP A 57 -12.79 -1.22 -12.76
N LEU A 58 -11.64 -1.86 -12.98
CA LEU A 58 -11.35 -3.16 -12.37
C LEU A 58 -11.29 -3.07 -10.82
N GLY A 59 -10.74 -1.99 -10.28
CA GLY A 59 -10.73 -1.73 -8.85
C GLY A 59 -12.13 -1.59 -8.28
N GLN A 60 -12.99 -0.83 -8.95
CA GLN A 60 -14.40 -0.63 -8.55
C GLN A 60 -15.19 -1.95 -8.61
N ASP A 61 -14.95 -2.77 -9.62
CA ASP A 61 -15.66 -4.04 -9.80
C ASP A 61 -15.27 -5.10 -8.77
N ILE A 62 -14.02 -5.12 -8.34
CA ILE A 62 -13.45 -6.21 -7.52
C ILE A 62 -13.36 -5.84 -6.04
N LEU A 63 -12.93 -4.63 -5.72
CA LEU A 63 -12.68 -4.22 -4.33
C LEU A 63 -13.98 -3.86 -3.62
N SER A 64 -14.06 -4.12 -2.32
CA SER A 64 -15.11 -3.48 -1.53
C SER A 64 -14.91 -1.96 -1.52
N SER A 65 -15.99 -1.19 -1.27
CA SER A 65 -15.91 0.27 -1.21
C SER A 65 -14.81 0.76 -0.27
N ALA A 66 -14.64 0.13 0.89
CA ALA A 66 -13.60 0.49 1.85
C ALA A 66 -12.17 0.30 1.29
N PHE A 67 -11.95 -0.74 0.47
CA PHE A 67 -10.66 -1.02 -0.16
C PHE A 67 -10.45 -0.22 -1.43
N PHE A 68 -11.48 0.07 -2.19
CA PHE A 68 -11.39 1.03 -3.30
C PHE A 68 -10.96 2.40 -2.79
N GLU A 69 -11.61 2.90 -1.73
CA GLU A 69 -11.21 4.15 -1.07
C GLU A 69 -9.80 4.08 -0.47
N HIS A 70 -9.34 2.90 0.00
CA HIS A 70 -7.95 2.68 0.38
C HIS A 70 -6.99 2.87 -0.79
N SER A 71 -7.33 2.37 -1.97
CA SER A 71 -6.55 2.57 -3.20
C SER A 71 -6.45 4.06 -3.58
N VAL A 72 -7.55 4.79 -3.49
CA VAL A 72 -7.57 6.25 -3.71
C VAL A 72 -6.71 6.99 -2.68
N ARG A 73 -6.80 6.62 -1.39
CA ARG A 73 -5.94 7.21 -0.35
C ARG A 73 -4.47 6.84 -0.54
N THR A 74 -4.18 5.61 -0.97
CA THR A 74 -2.82 5.18 -1.29
C THR A 74 -2.20 6.06 -2.39
N TRP A 75 -2.96 6.38 -3.43
CA TRP A 75 -2.56 7.36 -4.44
C TRP A 75 -2.24 8.73 -3.81
N ARG A 76 -3.19 9.31 -3.07
CA ARG A 76 -3.05 10.63 -2.44
C ARG A 76 -1.85 10.69 -1.49
N PHE A 77 -1.73 9.71 -0.61
CA PHE A 77 -0.61 9.63 0.34
C PHE A 77 0.74 9.45 -0.35
N GLY A 78 0.80 8.61 -1.39
CA GLY A 78 2.05 8.37 -2.09
C GLY A 78 2.57 9.60 -2.82
N MET A 79 1.69 10.32 -3.50
CA MET A 79 2.05 11.57 -4.18
C MET A 79 2.49 12.65 -3.17
N ALA A 80 1.78 12.78 -2.04
CA ALA A 80 2.15 13.73 -0.99
C ALA A 80 3.49 13.37 -0.31
N LEU A 81 3.74 12.09 -0.06
CA LEU A 81 5.01 11.62 0.49
C LEU A 81 6.17 11.85 -0.49
N ALA A 82 5.93 11.62 -1.78
CA ALA A 82 6.93 11.89 -2.82
C ALA A 82 7.26 13.39 -2.90
N GLN A 83 6.24 14.24 -2.88
CA GLN A 83 6.41 15.69 -2.84
C GLN A 83 7.20 16.14 -1.60
N ALA A 84 6.86 15.63 -0.42
CA ALA A 84 7.57 15.95 0.82
C ALA A 84 9.05 15.53 0.80
N ASP A 85 9.39 14.47 0.07
CA ASP A 85 10.75 13.96 -0.10
C ASP A 85 11.49 14.60 -1.30
N GLY A 86 10.86 15.50 -2.07
CA GLY A 86 11.40 16.05 -3.31
C GLY A 86 11.56 15.01 -4.43
N ALA A 87 10.77 13.94 -4.41
CA ALA A 87 10.82 12.89 -5.41
C ALA A 87 9.74 13.08 -6.48
N VAL A 88 10.07 12.69 -7.70
CA VAL A 88 9.13 12.70 -8.84
C VAL A 88 8.74 11.27 -9.14
N LEU A 89 7.43 11.02 -9.26
CA LEU A 89 6.82 9.77 -9.69
C LEU A 89 6.13 9.99 -11.04
N ASP A 90 6.06 8.93 -11.86
CA ASP A 90 5.15 8.90 -13.00
C ASP A 90 3.71 8.77 -12.46
N PRO A 91 2.83 9.77 -12.66
CA PRO A 91 1.51 9.78 -12.05
C PRO A 91 0.62 8.66 -12.58
N GLU A 92 0.70 8.32 -13.88
CA GLU A 92 -0.08 7.24 -14.46
C GLU A 92 0.32 5.89 -13.84
N LEU A 93 1.62 5.57 -13.83
CA LEU A 93 2.10 4.30 -13.29
C LEU A 93 1.77 4.15 -11.79
N PHE A 94 1.90 5.26 -11.04
CA PHE A 94 1.61 5.22 -9.61
C PHE A 94 0.11 5.04 -9.33
N TYR A 95 -0.75 5.68 -10.15
CA TYR A 95 -2.20 5.53 -10.03
C TYR A 95 -2.62 4.08 -10.32
N VAL A 96 -2.16 3.52 -11.45
CA VAL A 96 -2.44 2.12 -11.80
C VAL A 96 -1.97 1.17 -10.70
N ALA A 97 -0.75 1.38 -10.17
CA ALA A 97 -0.23 0.57 -9.08
C ALA A 97 -1.11 0.68 -7.81
N ALA A 98 -1.56 1.89 -7.47
CA ALA A 98 -2.43 2.13 -6.32
C ALA A 98 -3.81 1.47 -6.48
N MET A 99 -4.42 1.51 -7.68
CA MET A 99 -5.72 0.87 -7.91
C MET A 99 -5.65 -0.65 -7.85
N LEU A 100 -4.54 -1.26 -8.29
CA LEU A 100 -4.45 -2.71 -8.49
C LEU A 100 -3.73 -3.48 -7.36
N HIS A 101 -3.06 -2.81 -6.42
CA HIS A 101 -2.15 -3.51 -5.49
C HIS A 101 -2.84 -4.54 -4.58
N ASP A 102 -4.08 -4.31 -4.22
CA ASP A 102 -4.87 -5.14 -3.29
C ASP A 102 -5.95 -5.99 -3.98
N ILE A 103 -6.05 -6.00 -5.32
CA ILE A 103 -7.02 -6.79 -6.08
C ILE A 103 -7.04 -8.26 -5.63
N GLY A 104 -5.87 -8.84 -5.37
CA GLY A 104 -5.77 -10.24 -5.00
C GLY A 104 -6.29 -10.58 -3.60
N LEU A 105 -6.59 -9.62 -2.76
CA LEU A 105 -7.29 -9.84 -1.48
C LEU A 105 -8.75 -10.26 -1.71
N PHE A 106 -9.35 -9.85 -2.84
CA PHE A 106 -10.74 -10.11 -3.21
C PHE A 106 -10.87 -11.11 -4.37
N ARG A 107 -9.88 -11.16 -5.26
CA ARG A 107 -9.79 -12.10 -6.39
C ARG A 107 -8.47 -12.89 -6.31
N PRO A 108 -8.29 -13.77 -5.31
CA PRO A 108 -7.03 -14.47 -5.09
C PRO A 108 -6.78 -15.54 -6.14
N LEU A 109 -5.51 -15.74 -6.49
CA LEU A 109 -5.06 -16.91 -7.25
C LEU A 109 -4.80 -18.08 -6.30
N ALA A 110 -5.25 -19.30 -6.69
CA ALA A 110 -5.08 -20.49 -5.87
C ALA A 110 -3.59 -20.75 -5.57
N GLY A 111 -3.26 -20.98 -4.30
CA GLY A 111 -1.90 -21.30 -3.86
C GLY A 111 -0.87 -20.16 -4.01
N ARG A 112 -1.31 -18.92 -4.30
CA ARG A 112 -0.44 -17.76 -4.50
C ARG A 112 -0.71 -16.65 -3.46
N CYS A 113 0.30 -15.83 -3.19
CA CYS A 113 0.14 -14.59 -2.42
C CYS A 113 -0.83 -13.65 -3.16
N PHE A 114 -1.59 -12.86 -2.43
CA PHE A 114 -2.52 -11.90 -3.04
C PHE A 114 -1.84 -10.92 -4.02
N THR A 115 -0.58 -10.56 -3.78
CA THR A 115 0.18 -9.70 -4.69
C THR A 115 0.33 -10.28 -6.09
N ALA A 116 0.27 -11.63 -6.25
CA ALA A 116 0.36 -12.27 -7.55
C ALA A 116 -0.86 -11.97 -8.45
N ALA A 117 -2.04 -11.85 -7.87
CA ALA A 117 -3.24 -11.47 -8.63
C ALA A 117 -3.19 -10.00 -9.03
N GLY A 118 -2.70 -9.10 -8.15
CA GLY A 118 -2.44 -7.71 -8.51
C GLY A 118 -1.45 -7.57 -9.67
N VAL A 119 -0.35 -8.35 -9.63
CA VAL A 119 0.63 -8.42 -10.74
C VAL A 119 -0.01 -8.89 -12.05
N ALA A 120 -0.93 -9.86 -12.00
CA ALA A 120 -1.66 -10.32 -13.19
C ALA A 120 -2.61 -9.24 -13.72
N ALA A 121 -3.31 -8.53 -12.83
CA ALA A 121 -4.25 -7.45 -13.18
C ALA A 121 -3.58 -6.30 -13.95
N VAL A 122 -2.28 -6.06 -13.74
CA VAL A 122 -1.53 -5.06 -14.52
C VAL A 122 -1.55 -5.36 -16.02
N ARG A 123 -1.39 -6.63 -16.40
CA ARG A 123 -1.43 -7.03 -17.82
C ARG A 123 -2.86 -7.06 -18.37
N GLU A 124 -3.82 -7.38 -17.51
CA GLU A 124 -5.25 -7.40 -17.87
C GLU A 124 -5.76 -6.00 -18.23
N THR A 125 -5.29 -4.97 -17.52
CA THR A 125 -5.72 -3.57 -17.69
C THR A 125 -4.85 -2.78 -18.68
N ALA A 126 -3.62 -3.24 -18.97
CA ALA A 126 -2.71 -2.51 -19.83
C ALA A 126 -3.21 -2.44 -21.28
N PRO A 127 -3.30 -1.23 -21.88
CA PRO A 127 -3.66 -1.07 -23.27
C PRO A 127 -2.71 -1.81 -24.20
N THR A 128 -3.22 -2.24 -25.35
CA THR A 128 -2.40 -2.84 -26.41
C THR A 128 -1.30 -1.84 -26.82
N GLY A 129 -0.06 -2.33 -26.90
CA GLY A 129 1.10 -1.50 -27.23
C GLY A 129 1.76 -0.79 -26.06
N THR A 130 1.25 -0.96 -24.81
CA THR A 130 1.96 -0.43 -23.64
C THR A 130 3.39 -1.01 -23.57
N PRO A 131 4.43 -0.15 -23.44
CA PRO A 131 5.81 -0.62 -23.36
C PRO A 131 6.00 -1.61 -22.18
N VAL A 132 6.63 -2.75 -22.47
CA VAL A 132 6.85 -3.82 -21.49
C VAL A 132 7.49 -3.32 -20.21
N ARG A 133 8.46 -2.40 -20.33
CA ARG A 133 9.12 -1.78 -19.16
C ARG A 133 8.14 -1.09 -18.20
N ARG A 134 7.13 -0.39 -18.72
CA ARG A 134 6.12 0.29 -17.88
C ARG A 134 5.25 -0.74 -17.14
N ILE A 135 4.87 -1.82 -17.83
CA ILE A 135 4.14 -2.95 -17.24
C ILE A 135 4.96 -3.57 -16.11
N GLU A 136 6.23 -3.89 -16.38
CA GLU A 136 7.13 -4.51 -15.40
C GLU A 136 7.38 -3.61 -14.17
N GLU A 137 7.46 -2.30 -14.37
CA GLU A 137 7.63 -1.33 -13.27
C GLU A 137 6.43 -1.34 -12.32
N VAL A 138 5.20 -1.32 -12.85
CA VAL A 138 3.98 -1.42 -12.06
C VAL A 138 3.86 -2.79 -11.38
N GLN A 139 4.17 -3.87 -12.10
CA GLN A 139 4.16 -5.23 -11.54
C GLN A 139 5.16 -5.38 -10.39
N ALA A 140 6.36 -4.83 -10.54
CA ALA A 140 7.37 -4.83 -9.48
C ALA A 140 6.87 -4.04 -8.27
N ALA A 141 6.29 -2.86 -8.47
CA ALA A 141 5.75 -2.06 -7.39
C ALA A 141 4.68 -2.81 -6.60
N ILE A 142 3.72 -3.42 -7.27
CA ILE A 142 2.66 -4.23 -6.64
C ILE A 142 3.24 -5.43 -5.90
N PHE A 143 4.22 -6.13 -6.48
CA PHE A 143 4.84 -7.26 -5.81
C PHE A 143 5.62 -6.85 -4.57
N GLU A 144 6.36 -5.73 -4.66
CA GLU A 144 7.29 -5.27 -3.62
C GLU A 144 6.62 -4.46 -2.51
N HIS A 145 5.37 -3.95 -2.70
CA HIS A 145 4.73 -3.11 -1.68
C HIS A 145 4.56 -3.82 -0.32
N LEU A 146 4.54 -5.16 -0.32
CA LEU A 146 4.48 -5.98 0.88
C LEU A 146 5.86 -6.53 1.32
N GLU A 147 6.96 -6.06 0.76
CA GLU A 147 8.28 -6.48 1.20
C GLU A 147 8.57 -6.00 2.63
N ILE A 148 9.25 -6.87 3.40
CA ILE A 148 9.68 -6.49 4.76
C ILE A 148 10.81 -5.47 4.71
N ARG A 149 11.66 -5.51 3.68
CA ARG A 149 12.67 -4.50 3.42
C ARG A 149 12.07 -3.36 2.60
N ARG A 150 12.63 -2.17 2.77
CA ARG A 150 12.25 -1.04 1.91
C ARG A 150 12.69 -1.34 0.47
N PRO A 151 11.78 -1.27 -0.50
CA PRO A 151 12.13 -1.38 -1.91
C PRO A 151 13.10 -0.29 -2.35
N ARG A 152 13.88 -0.56 -3.40
CA ARG A 152 14.83 0.42 -3.94
C ARG A 152 14.24 1.28 -5.06
N ALA A 153 13.37 0.69 -5.88
CA ALA A 153 12.68 1.42 -6.93
C ALA A 153 11.71 2.45 -6.34
N LYS A 154 11.66 3.65 -6.92
CA LYS A 154 10.84 4.76 -6.40
C LYS A 154 9.36 4.37 -6.33
N LEU A 155 8.81 3.84 -7.42
CA LEU A 155 7.39 3.46 -7.49
C LEU A 155 7.02 2.47 -6.38
N SER A 156 7.80 1.39 -6.22
CA SER A 156 7.64 0.39 -5.16
C SER A 156 7.75 0.99 -3.76
N CYS A 157 8.73 1.89 -3.57
CA CYS A 157 8.99 2.53 -2.28
C CYS A 157 7.81 3.37 -1.81
N TYR A 158 7.24 4.19 -2.70
CA TYR A 158 6.12 5.06 -2.35
C TYR A 158 4.79 4.31 -2.28
N LEU A 159 4.57 3.28 -3.10
CA LEU A 159 3.42 2.40 -2.96
C LEU A 159 3.40 1.72 -1.59
N GLN A 160 4.54 1.15 -1.17
CA GLN A 160 4.68 0.56 0.17
C GLN A 160 4.46 1.59 1.28
N ALA A 161 5.09 2.77 1.18
CA ALA A 161 4.99 3.79 2.21
C ALA A 161 3.56 4.32 2.35
N ALA A 162 2.87 4.54 1.25
CA ALA A 162 1.51 5.07 1.20
C ALA A 162 0.48 4.06 1.74
N SER A 163 0.53 2.81 1.28
CA SER A 163 -0.36 1.77 1.77
C SER A 163 -0.16 1.52 3.27
N LEU A 164 1.09 1.45 3.75
CA LEU A 164 1.39 1.30 5.17
C LEU A 164 1.05 2.56 6.01
N LEU A 165 1.04 3.74 5.41
CA LEU A 165 0.56 4.94 6.10
C LEU A 165 -0.94 4.80 6.39
N ASP A 166 -1.74 4.45 5.40
CA ASP A 166 -3.18 4.27 5.60
C ASP A 166 -3.50 3.09 6.53
N VAL A 167 -2.78 1.99 6.42
CA VAL A 167 -3.01 0.80 7.26
C VAL A 167 -2.48 0.96 8.68
N ALA A 168 -1.28 1.47 8.88
CA ALA A 168 -0.55 1.42 10.15
C ALA A 168 -0.02 2.77 10.64
N GLY A 169 -0.31 3.87 9.96
CA GLY A 169 0.16 5.21 10.34
C GLY A 169 1.66 5.43 10.15
N THR A 170 2.34 4.59 9.36
CA THR A 170 3.78 4.79 9.10
C THR A 170 3.99 6.13 8.41
N ARG A 171 5.01 6.88 8.83
CA ARG A 171 5.32 8.20 8.27
C ARG A 171 4.21 9.27 8.40
N VAL A 172 3.21 9.06 9.27
CA VAL A 172 2.13 10.02 9.47
C VAL A 172 2.63 11.42 9.85
N THR A 173 3.80 11.52 10.49
CA THR A 173 4.46 12.80 10.84
C THR A 173 5.06 13.54 9.64
N ALA A 174 5.06 12.96 8.44
CA ALA A 174 5.58 13.62 7.23
C ALA A 174 4.54 14.55 6.57
N LEU A 175 3.26 14.40 6.92
CA LEU A 175 2.15 15.11 6.28
C LEU A 175 1.49 16.09 7.23
N GLY A 176 0.92 17.14 6.69
CA GLY A 176 0.19 18.16 7.42
C GLY A 176 -1.21 17.70 7.82
N PRO A 177 -1.78 18.30 8.89
CA PRO A 177 -3.06 17.85 9.43
C PRO A 177 -4.24 18.10 8.50
N GLU A 178 -4.24 19.18 7.76
CA GLU A 178 -5.31 19.51 6.81
C GLU A 178 -5.33 18.53 5.64
N PHE A 179 -4.14 18.22 5.09
CA PHE A 179 -4.01 17.20 4.06
C PHE A 179 -4.54 15.85 4.56
N VAL A 180 -4.11 15.42 5.76
CA VAL A 180 -4.54 14.14 6.36
C VAL A 180 -6.06 14.10 6.54
N ARG A 181 -6.67 15.16 7.08
CA ARG A 181 -8.11 15.27 7.29
C ARG A 181 -8.88 15.10 5.97
N THR A 182 -8.46 15.80 4.92
CA THR A 182 -9.12 15.76 3.61
C THR A 182 -8.88 14.43 2.89
N ALA A 183 -7.66 13.89 2.95
CA ALA A 183 -7.36 12.59 2.34
C ALA A 183 -8.17 11.44 2.98
N CYS A 184 -8.47 11.53 4.27
CA CYS A 184 -9.21 10.51 5.02
C CYS A 184 -10.73 10.69 5.05
N ALA A 185 -11.32 11.60 4.26
CA ALA A 185 -12.76 11.89 4.30
C ALA A 185 -13.68 10.65 4.14
N HIS A 186 -13.22 9.59 3.47
CA HIS A 186 -13.95 8.35 3.24
C HIS A 186 -13.23 7.13 3.83
N ARG A 187 -12.66 7.27 5.04
CA ARG A 187 -11.89 6.20 5.68
C ARG A 187 -12.72 5.36 6.67
N ALA A 188 -13.92 5.82 7.02
CA ALA A 188 -14.78 5.16 7.98
C ALA A 188 -14.98 3.66 7.66
N GLY A 189 -14.82 2.81 8.66
CA GLY A 189 -14.93 1.36 8.52
C GLY A 189 -13.72 0.64 7.90
N PHE A 190 -12.79 1.33 7.25
CA PHE A 190 -11.62 0.71 6.64
C PHE A 190 -10.74 -0.06 7.65
N PRO A 191 -10.43 0.44 8.86
CA PRO A 191 -9.61 -0.32 9.80
C PRO A 191 -10.20 -1.67 10.20
N ALA A 192 -11.53 -1.77 10.31
CA ALA A 192 -12.22 -3.03 10.61
C ALA A 192 -12.14 -3.99 9.40
N ALA A 193 -12.53 -3.51 8.22
CA ALA A 193 -12.47 -4.27 6.98
C ALA A 193 -11.03 -4.77 6.69
N CYS A 194 -10.03 -3.92 6.88
CA CYS A 194 -8.63 -4.26 6.70
C CYS A 194 -8.21 -5.42 7.62
N ARG A 195 -8.55 -5.38 8.91
CA ARG A 195 -8.22 -6.46 9.85
C ARG A 195 -8.86 -7.79 9.45
N ASP A 196 -10.08 -7.78 8.95
CA ASP A 196 -10.80 -9.01 8.59
C ASP A 196 -10.26 -9.61 7.30
N VAL A 197 -10.02 -8.80 6.28
CA VAL A 197 -9.43 -9.22 5.00
C VAL A 197 -8.00 -9.75 5.22
N TRP A 198 -7.18 -9.08 6.04
CA TRP A 198 -5.84 -9.57 6.38
C TRP A 198 -5.85 -10.89 7.15
N ARG A 199 -6.82 -11.10 8.06
CA ARG A 199 -6.96 -12.38 8.74
C ARG A 199 -7.33 -13.50 7.75
N ALA A 200 -8.20 -13.20 6.78
CA ALA A 200 -8.58 -14.15 5.74
C ALA A 200 -7.36 -14.52 4.88
N GLU A 201 -6.59 -13.55 4.41
CA GLU A 201 -5.38 -13.79 3.62
C GLU A 201 -4.33 -14.60 4.40
N CYS A 202 -4.10 -14.27 5.68
CA CYS A 202 -3.17 -15.04 6.52
C CYS A 202 -3.58 -16.49 6.74
N ARG A 203 -4.89 -16.78 6.77
CA ARG A 203 -5.40 -18.17 6.84
C ARG A 203 -5.23 -18.87 5.49
N ARG A 204 -5.51 -18.17 4.40
CA ARG A 204 -5.41 -18.69 3.04
C ARG A 204 -3.96 -18.98 2.64
N PHE A 205 -3.02 -18.10 3.02
CA PHE A 205 -1.61 -18.19 2.63
C PHE A 205 -0.67 -17.98 3.83
N PRO A 206 -0.62 -18.93 4.79
CA PRO A 206 0.10 -18.77 6.07
C PRO A 206 1.62 -18.68 5.92
N GLN A 207 2.17 -19.13 4.79
CA GLN A 207 3.60 -19.07 4.49
C GLN A 207 4.03 -17.77 3.81
N GLY A 208 3.05 -16.91 3.48
CA GLY A 208 3.28 -15.66 2.78
C GLY A 208 3.81 -14.52 3.64
N ARG A 209 4.19 -13.45 2.96
CA ARG A 209 4.68 -12.21 3.59
C ARG A 209 3.60 -11.52 4.44
N ALA A 210 2.34 -11.61 4.05
CA ALA A 210 1.21 -11.07 4.81
C ALA A 210 1.12 -11.67 6.23
N ALA A 211 1.23 -12.99 6.34
CA ALA A 211 1.23 -13.68 7.62
C ALA A 211 2.44 -13.29 8.48
N TYR A 212 3.61 -13.13 7.89
CA TYR A 212 4.80 -12.68 8.58
C TYR A 212 4.67 -11.22 9.06
N ALA A 213 4.21 -10.32 8.23
CA ALA A 213 3.97 -8.91 8.58
C ALA A 213 2.94 -8.78 9.72
N ARG A 214 1.92 -9.63 9.74
CA ARG A 214 0.94 -9.71 10.84
C ARG A 214 1.59 -10.12 12.16
N CYS A 215 2.41 -11.18 12.14
CA CYS A 215 2.95 -11.77 13.36
C CYS A 215 4.10 -10.95 13.95
N VAL A 216 5.01 -10.46 13.11
CA VAL A 216 6.26 -9.84 13.54
C VAL A 216 6.33 -8.36 13.19
N GLY A 217 5.78 -7.96 12.04
CA GLY A 217 5.78 -6.57 11.57
C GLY A 217 4.79 -5.66 12.30
N GLY A 218 4.01 -6.21 13.24
CA GLY A 218 3.08 -5.41 14.04
C GLY A 218 1.95 -4.75 13.26
N LEU A 219 1.63 -5.24 12.05
CA LEU A 219 0.65 -4.61 11.16
C LEU A 219 -0.71 -4.41 11.86
N LEU A 220 -1.21 -5.42 12.58
CA LEU A 220 -2.48 -5.29 13.30
C LEU A 220 -2.39 -4.36 14.51
N ILE A 221 -1.22 -4.24 15.13
CA ILE A 221 -0.99 -3.26 16.21
C ILE A 221 -1.01 -1.86 15.59
N GLY A 222 -0.30 -1.67 14.49
CA GLY A 222 -0.31 -0.42 13.72
C GLY A 222 -1.72 -0.01 13.32
N THR A 223 -2.53 -0.92 12.78
CA THR A 223 -3.93 -0.64 12.39
C THR A 223 -4.80 -0.17 13.57
N ARG A 224 -4.56 -0.70 14.77
CA ARG A 224 -5.30 -0.26 15.99
C ARG A 224 -4.81 1.08 16.56
N LEU A 225 -3.54 1.36 16.38
CA LEU A 225 -2.91 2.58 16.93
C LEU A 225 -2.81 3.70 15.91
N ASN A 226 -3.21 3.46 14.68
CA ASN A 226 -3.18 4.43 13.59
C ASN A 226 -3.99 5.68 13.97
N PRO A 227 -3.38 6.87 13.99
CA PRO A 227 -4.04 8.10 14.41
C PRO A 227 -4.82 8.78 13.27
N LEU A 228 -4.88 8.18 12.09
CA LEU A 228 -5.66 8.74 11.00
C LEU A 228 -7.15 8.73 11.35
N PRO A 229 -7.89 9.79 11.01
CA PRO A 229 -9.33 9.84 11.29
C PRO A 229 -10.08 8.72 10.54
N ASP A 230 -11.10 8.18 11.21
CA ASP A 230 -12.06 7.23 10.65
C ASP A 230 -13.28 7.96 10.12
#